data_04593a90cf522a5164afe41c7faafe65
#
_entry.id   04593a90cf522a5164afe41c7faafe65
#
_cell.length_a   1.000
_cell.length_b   1.000
_cell.length_c   1.000
_cell.angle_alpha   90.00
_cell.angle_beta   90.00
_cell.angle_gamma   90.00
#
_symmetry.space_group_name_H-M   'P 1'
#
loop_
_entity.id
_entity.type
_entity.pdbx_description
1 polymer ?
#
loop_
_entity_poly.entity_id
_entity_poly.type
_entity_poly.pdbx_seq_one_letter_code
_entity_poly.pdbx_strand_id
1 'polypeptide(L)'
;PLIKSLESVKFPGEGKKPYTARYIGSMVADVHRTLLYGGIFGYPSDKKTKDGKLRLLYEGFPMAFLIEQAGGLATTGEKRVLDVEPKSIHERVPIFLGSKEDVQDLLSFYHK
;
A
#
# COMPACT_ATOMS: atom_id res chain seq x y z
N PRO A 1 5.99 -12.70 0.10
CA PRO A 1 4.57 -12.31 0.08
C PRO A 1 4.21 -11.33 -1.04
N LEU A 2 4.96 -10.23 -1.17
CA LEU A 2 4.68 -9.24 -2.20
C LEU A 2 4.82 -9.80 -3.61
N ILE A 3 5.86 -10.57 -3.88
CA ILE A 3 6.08 -11.18 -5.20
C ILE A 3 4.90 -12.07 -5.60
N LYS A 4 4.45 -12.93 -4.69
CA LYS A 4 3.28 -13.80 -4.94
C LYS A 4 2.01 -13.00 -5.16
N SER A 5 1.82 -11.92 -4.41
CA SER A 5 0.69 -11.01 -4.61
C SER A 5 0.75 -10.37 -6.00
N LEU A 6 1.92 -9.87 -6.42
CA LEU A 6 2.10 -9.27 -7.74
C LEU A 6 1.88 -10.29 -8.86
N GLU A 7 2.32 -11.53 -8.68
CA GLU A 7 2.05 -12.60 -9.63
C GLU A 7 0.55 -12.87 -9.76
N SER A 8 -0.18 -12.89 -8.65
CA SER A 8 -1.62 -13.15 -8.65
C SER A 8 -2.42 -12.07 -9.37
N VAL A 9 -1.99 -10.80 -9.29
CA VAL A 9 -2.68 -9.71 -10.00
C VAL A 9 -2.24 -9.58 -11.45
N LYS A 10 -1.04 -10.02 -11.80
CA LYS A 10 -0.55 -10.05 -13.18
C LYS A 10 -1.11 -11.25 -13.95
N PHE A 11 -1.25 -12.38 -13.28
CA PHE A 11 -1.77 -13.62 -13.85
C PHE A 11 -2.95 -14.14 -13.04
N PRO A 12 -4.11 -13.45 -13.11
CA PRO A 12 -5.24 -13.73 -12.20
C PRO A 12 -6.02 -15.01 -12.54
N GLY A 13 -5.64 -15.71 -13.60
CA GLY A 13 -6.33 -16.91 -14.05
C GLY A 13 -7.39 -16.64 -15.10
N GLU A 14 -8.06 -17.71 -15.52
CA GLU A 14 -9.05 -17.68 -16.61
C GLU A 14 -10.25 -16.81 -16.25
N GLY A 15 -10.70 -15.98 -17.20
CA GLY A 15 -11.89 -15.14 -17.05
C GLY A 15 -11.66 -13.85 -16.26
N LYS A 16 -10.45 -13.60 -15.75
CA LYS A 16 -10.14 -12.39 -14.99
C LYS A 16 -9.15 -11.51 -15.76
N LYS A 17 -9.33 -10.19 -15.67
CA LYS A 17 -8.41 -9.25 -16.29
C LYS A 17 -7.23 -8.97 -15.34
N PRO A 18 -5.99 -8.91 -15.85
CA PRO A 18 -4.85 -8.53 -15.02
C PRO A 18 -4.93 -7.05 -14.64
N TYR A 19 -4.34 -6.71 -13.51
CA TYR A 19 -4.18 -5.32 -13.10
C TYR A 19 -3.13 -4.63 -13.99
N THR A 20 -3.31 -3.34 -14.17
CA THR A 20 -2.31 -2.51 -14.86
C THR A 20 -1.38 -1.86 -13.84
N ALA A 21 -0.14 -1.60 -14.26
CA ALA A 21 0.84 -0.94 -13.40
C ALA A 21 0.92 0.56 -13.72
N ARG A 22 0.95 1.37 -12.68
CA ARG A 22 1.16 2.81 -12.74
C ARG A 22 2.09 3.22 -11.62
N TYR A 23 3.06 4.05 -11.91
CA TYR A 23 3.95 4.60 -10.90
C TYR A 23 4.47 5.95 -11.39
N ILE A 24 4.10 7.02 -10.69
CA ILE A 24 4.50 8.38 -11.05
C ILE A 24 5.79 8.78 -10.33
N GLY A 25 6.01 8.25 -9.13
CA GLY A 25 7.13 8.63 -8.29
C GLY A 25 6.83 9.79 -7.36
N SER A 26 5.59 10.28 -7.37
CA SER A 26 5.07 11.23 -6.40
C SER A 26 3.94 10.56 -5.63
N MET A 27 4.11 10.38 -4.32
CA MET A 27 3.10 9.70 -3.50
C MET A 27 1.74 10.40 -3.58
N VAL A 28 1.72 11.73 -3.56
CA VAL A 28 0.47 12.50 -3.62
C VAL A 28 -0.26 12.20 -4.93
N ALA A 29 0.46 12.20 -6.05
CA ALA A 29 -0.14 11.92 -7.36
C ALA A 29 -0.62 10.46 -7.47
N ASP A 30 0.16 9.52 -6.98
CA ASP A 30 -0.20 8.10 -7.00
C ASP A 30 -1.42 7.82 -6.11
N VAL A 31 -1.48 8.42 -4.92
CA VAL A 31 -2.62 8.28 -4.01
C VAL A 31 -3.86 8.96 -4.59
N HIS A 32 -3.72 10.14 -5.18
CA HIS A 32 -4.82 10.84 -5.83
C HIS A 32 -5.46 9.97 -6.92
N ARG A 33 -4.65 9.40 -7.81
CA ARG A 33 -5.15 8.48 -8.84
C ARG A 33 -5.84 7.27 -8.23
N THR A 34 -5.27 6.70 -7.18
CA THR A 34 -5.85 5.53 -6.48
C THR A 34 -7.21 5.87 -5.87
N LEU A 35 -7.36 7.06 -5.32
CA LEU A 35 -8.67 7.53 -4.82
C LEU A 35 -9.71 7.63 -5.92
N LEU A 36 -9.32 8.11 -7.10
CA LEU A 36 -10.25 8.32 -8.22
C LEU A 36 -10.62 7.02 -8.94
N TYR A 37 -9.66 6.14 -9.15
CA TYR A 37 -9.84 4.97 -10.02
C TYR A 37 -9.78 3.63 -9.28
N GLY A 38 -9.50 3.65 -7.99
CA GLY A 38 -9.31 2.42 -7.24
C GLY A 38 -7.94 1.79 -7.46
N GLY A 39 -7.76 0.61 -6.93
CA GLY A 39 -6.50 -0.12 -7.00
C GLY A 39 -5.69 -0.01 -5.73
N ILE A 40 -4.40 -0.27 -5.84
CA ILE A 40 -3.50 -0.28 -4.69
C ILE A 40 -2.21 0.47 -5.03
N PHE A 41 -1.73 1.26 -4.08
CA PHE A 41 -0.39 1.83 -4.09
C PHE A 41 0.44 1.12 -3.03
N GLY A 42 1.69 0.76 -3.36
CA GLY A 42 2.58 0.12 -2.42
C GLY A 42 4.01 0.62 -2.54
N TYR A 43 4.63 0.82 -1.38
CA TYR A 43 6.06 1.07 -1.28
C TYR A 43 6.63 0.19 -0.17
N PRO A 44 7.12 -1.01 -0.53
CA PRO A 44 7.58 -1.98 0.46
C PRO A 44 8.98 -1.65 1.00
N SER A 45 9.34 -2.32 2.08
CA SER A 45 10.73 -2.38 2.50
C SER A 45 11.55 -3.26 1.54
N ASP A 46 12.84 -2.98 1.40
CA ASP A 46 13.76 -3.79 0.61
C ASP A 46 15.11 -3.94 1.34
N LYS A 47 16.07 -4.57 0.68
CA LYS A 47 17.41 -4.79 1.28
C LYS A 47 18.18 -3.50 1.57
N LYS A 48 17.93 -2.44 0.79
CA LYS A 48 18.57 -1.13 0.97
C LYS A 48 17.82 -0.24 1.96
N THR A 49 16.48 -0.36 1.98
CA THR A 49 15.59 0.43 2.83
C THR A 49 14.71 -0.52 3.64
N LYS A 50 15.28 -1.03 4.75
CA LYS A 50 14.62 -2.03 5.61
C LYS A 50 13.29 -1.56 6.19
N ASP A 51 13.18 -0.27 6.46
CA ASP A 51 11.97 0.33 7.02
C ASP A 51 11.11 1.01 5.95
N GLY A 52 11.38 0.76 4.67
CA GLY A 52 10.70 1.45 3.59
C GLY A 52 11.30 2.85 3.36
N LYS A 53 10.65 3.66 2.53
CA LYS A 53 11.13 5.00 2.15
C LYS A 53 10.22 6.11 2.65
N LEU A 54 8.93 5.84 2.76
CA LEU A 54 7.94 6.85 3.10
C LEU A 54 7.94 7.17 4.59
N ARG A 55 7.73 8.43 4.92
CA ARG A 55 7.71 8.92 6.30
C ARG A 55 6.34 8.65 6.94
N LEU A 56 6.35 8.11 8.16
CA LEU A 56 5.11 7.76 8.85
C LEU A 56 4.26 8.99 9.16
N LEU A 57 4.85 10.02 9.78
CA LEU A 57 4.09 11.15 10.31
C LEU A 57 3.52 12.10 9.26
N TYR A 58 4.26 12.38 8.19
CA TYR A 58 3.85 13.41 7.25
C TYR A 58 3.61 12.93 5.83
N GLU A 59 3.72 11.62 5.59
CA GLU A 59 3.30 10.98 4.36
C GLU A 59 2.31 9.84 4.63
N GLY A 60 2.69 8.87 5.48
CA GLY A 60 1.86 7.71 5.78
C GLY A 60 0.54 8.07 6.46
N PHE A 61 0.59 8.79 7.57
CA PHE A 61 -0.62 9.15 8.32
C PHE A 61 -1.62 9.97 7.50
N PRO A 62 -1.22 11.07 6.83
CA PRO A 62 -2.17 11.83 6.03
C PRO A 62 -2.82 11.01 4.92
N MET A 63 -2.03 10.23 4.18
CA MET A 63 -2.56 9.43 3.08
C MET A 63 -3.41 8.27 3.58
N ALA A 64 -3.02 7.62 4.67
CA ALA A 64 -3.80 6.56 5.29
C ALA A 64 -5.15 7.08 5.77
N PHE A 65 -5.17 8.25 6.38
CA PHE A 65 -6.41 8.89 6.83
C PHE A 65 -7.36 9.13 5.66
N LEU A 66 -6.87 9.73 4.57
CA LEU A 66 -7.69 9.99 3.39
C LEU A 66 -8.24 8.71 2.76
N ILE A 67 -7.40 7.70 2.62
CA ILE A 67 -7.81 6.42 2.03
C ILE A 67 -8.87 5.72 2.89
N GLU A 68 -8.69 5.71 4.22
CA GLU A 68 -9.67 5.08 5.11
C GLU A 68 -11.00 5.83 5.11
N GLN A 69 -10.98 7.15 5.09
CA GLN A 69 -12.20 7.96 5.01
C GLN A 69 -12.95 7.72 3.69
N ALA A 70 -12.24 7.38 2.64
CA ALA A 70 -12.83 7.03 1.35
C ALA A 70 -13.30 5.56 1.27
N GLY A 71 -13.18 4.79 2.35
CA GLY A 71 -13.61 3.40 2.41
C GLY A 71 -12.54 2.37 2.08
N GLY A 72 -11.30 2.80 1.87
CA GLY A 72 -10.17 1.91 1.62
C GLY A 72 -9.46 1.47 2.89
N LEU A 73 -8.28 0.86 2.72
CA LEU A 73 -7.41 0.43 3.80
C LEU A 73 -5.99 0.92 3.57
N ALA A 74 -5.24 1.07 4.67
CA ALA A 74 -3.82 1.39 4.64
C ALA A 74 -3.09 0.56 5.69
N THR A 75 -2.04 -0.14 5.28
CA THR A 75 -1.31 -1.08 6.13
C THR A 75 0.19 -1.01 5.89
N THR A 76 0.97 -1.38 6.91
CA THR A 76 2.42 -1.60 6.76
C THR A 76 2.73 -3.02 6.25
N GLY A 77 1.72 -3.88 6.12
CA GLY A 77 1.85 -5.31 5.90
C GLY A 77 1.62 -6.10 7.18
N GLU A 78 1.89 -5.51 8.34
CA GLU A 78 1.74 -6.15 9.65
C GLU A 78 0.62 -5.54 10.48
N LYS A 79 0.43 -4.23 10.38
CA LYS A 79 -0.63 -3.52 11.10
C LYS A 79 -1.15 -2.32 10.31
N ARG A 80 -2.32 -1.85 10.70
CA ARG A 80 -2.92 -0.63 10.14
C ARG A 80 -1.97 0.55 10.35
N VAL A 81 -1.75 1.36 9.28
CA VAL A 81 -0.81 2.49 9.36
C VAL A 81 -1.15 3.43 10.51
N LEU A 82 -2.43 3.77 10.69
CA LEU A 82 -2.85 4.72 11.74
C LEU A 82 -2.69 4.17 13.17
N ASP A 83 -2.46 2.86 13.32
CA ASP A 83 -2.20 2.23 14.62
C ASP A 83 -0.70 2.16 14.96
N VAL A 84 0.18 2.57 14.04
CA VAL A 84 1.62 2.58 14.30
C VAL A 84 1.96 3.73 15.22
N GLU A 85 2.62 3.42 16.35
CA GLU A 85 3.08 4.42 17.28
C GLU A 85 4.39 5.04 16.78
N PRO A 86 4.42 6.36 16.50
CA PRO A 86 5.64 6.98 16.00
C PRO A 86 6.73 7.06 17.07
N LYS A 87 7.95 6.73 16.69
CA LYS A 87 9.12 6.74 17.58
C LYS A 87 10.04 7.94 17.32
N SER A 88 9.97 8.50 16.11
CA SER A 88 10.74 9.68 15.74
C SER A 88 9.99 10.46 14.65
N ILE A 89 10.37 11.75 14.47
CA ILE A 89 9.72 12.63 13.50
C ILE A 89 9.87 12.13 12.07
N HIS A 90 11.03 11.56 11.75
CA HIS A 90 11.34 11.10 10.39
C HIS A 90 11.28 9.59 10.23
N GLU A 91 10.59 8.89 11.14
CA GLU A 91 10.43 7.43 11.05
C GLU A 91 9.82 7.03 9.71
N ARG A 92 10.42 6.00 9.11
CA ARG A 92 9.99 5.43 7.84
C ARG A 92 9.26 4.13 8.06
N VAL A 93 8.28 3.84 7.20
CA VAL A 93 7.52 2.58 7.24
C VAL A 93 7.23 2.11 5.82
N PRO A 94 7.12 0.79 5.60
CA PRO A 94 6.51 0.29 4.38
C PRO A 94 5.02 0.63 4.39
N ILE A 95 4.45 0.95 3.23
CA ILE A 95 3.06 1.36 3.12
C ILE A 95 2.41 0.67 1.94
N PHE A 96 1.21 0.14 2.17
CA PHE A 96 0.30 -0.36 1.15
C PHE A 96 -1.07 0.24 1.45
N LEU A 97 -1.66 0.89 0.46
CA LEU A 97 -2.97 1.52 0.65
C LEU A 97 -3.77 1.50 -0.65
N GLY A 98 -5.08 1.60 -0.52
CA GLY A 98 -5.97 1.62 -1.67
C GLY A 98 -7.32 1.00 -1.39
N SER A 99 -7.92 0.43 -2.45
CA SER A 99 -9.22 -0.23 -2.36
C SER A 99 -9.16 -1.37 -1.34
N LYS A 100 -10.21 -1.48 -0.53
CA LYS A 100 -10.28 -2.41 0.59
C LYS A 100 -9.98 -3.86 0.16
N GLU A 101 -10.63 -4.32 -0.90
CA GLU A 101 -10.47 -5.68 -1.39
C GLU A 101 -9.06 -5.96 -1.88
N ASP A 102 -8.44 -5.00 -2.57
CA ASP A 102 -7.07 -5.13 -3.09
C ASP A 102 -6.06 -5.22 -1.94
N VAL A 103 -6.23 -4.39 -0.91
CA VAL A 103 -5.36 -4.42 0.27
C VAL A 103 -5.55 -5.71 1.05
N GLN A 104 -6.79 -6.19 1.19
CA GLN A 104 -7.08 -7.47 1.85
C GLN A 104 -6.45 -8.64 1.10
N ASP A 105 -6.49 -8.63 -0.23
CA ASP A 105 -5.82 -9.64 -1.05
C ASP A 105 -4.31 -9.63 -0.82
N LEU A 106 -3.69 -8.45 -0.79
CA LEU A 106 -2.27 -8.33 -0.46
C LEU A 106 -1.98 -8.92 0.92
N LEU A 107 -2.76 -8.56 1.93
CA LEU A 107 -2.57 -9.03 3.30
C LEU A 107 -2.70 -10.56 3.42
N SER A 108 -3.54 -11.18 2.59
CA SER A 108 -3.67 -12.64 2.60
C SER A 108 -2.34 -13.35 2.27
N PHE A 109 -1.45 -12.72 1.51
CA PHE A 109 -0.12 -13.26 1.21
C PHE A 109 0.88 -13.01 2.34
N TYR A 110 0.67 -11.98 3.17
CA TYR A 110 1.52 -11.69 4.32
C TYR A 110 1.25 -12.59 5.52
N HIS A 111 0.03 -13.11 5.63
CA HIS A 111 -0.39 -13.91 6.77
C HIS A 111 -0.51 -15.42 6.46
N LYS A 112 0.05 -15.83 5.32
CA LYS A 112 0.12 -17.23 4.97
C LYS A 112 1.34 -17.93 5.56
#